data_cab306262011ce923a2936886899ec9e
#
_entry.id   cab306262011ce923a2936886899ec9e
#
_cell.length_a   1.000
_cell.length_b   1.000
_cell.length_c   1.000
_cell.angle_alpha   90.00
_cell.angle_beta   90.00
_cell.angle_gamma   90.00
#
_symmetry.space_group_name_H-M   'P 1'
#
loop_
_entity.id
_entity.type
_entity.pdbx_description
1 polymer ?
#
loop_
_entity_poly.entity_id
_entity_poly.type
_entity_poly.pdbx_seq_one_letter_code
_entity_poly.pdbx_strand_id
1 'polypeptide(L)'
;YKRQIELHRPYIDNVVLTCPKCGGDMHREKEVIDCWYDSGSMPFAQWHYPFENKEQFERRFPADFISEAIDQTRGWFYTLLAISTCMFDTNPFKNCIVMGHVQDKDGKKMSKHIGNTVDPWSVLNTQGADAVRWFFYNNAAPWMPNRFHAKAIDETTRKYMGTLWNTYAFFVLYANIDDFDATKYTLEYDKLSVMDKWLLSKLNSAIKAVDYDLSNYKIPEAAKALQSFVDDMSNWYVRRSRERFWAKGMEQDKI
;
A
#
# COMPACT_ATOMS: atom_id res chain seq x y z
N TYR A 1 16.84 -8.17 -20.28
CA TYR A 1 16.83 -7.03 -19.34
C TYR A 1 17.63 -5.89 -19.97
N LYS A 2 16.98 -4.78 -20.38
CA LYS A 2 17.68 -3.54 -20.71
C LYS A 2 18.41 -3.09 -19.45
N ARG A 3 19.73 -2.98 -19.49
CA ARG A 3 20.51 -2.43 -18.38
C ARG A 3 20.00 -1.01 -18.12
N GLN A 4 19.33 -0.79 -17.01
CA GLN A 4 18.99 0.56 -16.55
C GLN A 4 20.29 1.28 -16.21
N ILE A 5 20.41 2.52 -16.66
CA ILE A 5 21.52 3.38 -16.27
C ILE A 5 21.31 3.76 -14.81
N GLU A 6 22.32 3.53 -13.96
CA GLU A 6 22.30 4.02 -12.58
C GLU A 6 22.48 5.54 -12.58
N LEU A 7 21.45 6.26 -12.13
CA LEU A 7 21.40 7.72 -12.19
C LEU A 7 22.12 8.43 -11.03
N HIS A 8 22.60 7.66 -10.01
CA HIS A 8 23.31 8.25 -8.88
C HIS A 8 24.80 8.47 -9.18
N ARG A 9 25.38 9.42 -8.48
CA ARG A 9 26.84 9.63 -8.50
C ARG A 9 27.54 8.51 -7.74
N PRO A 10 28.72 8.04 -8.19
CA PRO A 10 29.51 8.55 -9.33
C PRO A 10 29.15 7.93 -10.70
N TYR A 11 28.19 7.01 -10.77
CA TYR A 11 27.93 6.20 -11.97
C TYR A 11 27.46 7.03 -13.15
N ILE A 12 26.57 8.01 -12.90
CA ILE A 12 26.04 8.88 -13.97
C ILE A 12 27.12 9.78 -14.58
N ASP A 13 28.17 10.12 -13.85
CA ASP A 13 29.25 10.97 -14.34
C ASP A 13 30.07 10.31 -15.46
N ASN A 14 29.97 8.98 -15.59
CA ASN A 14 30.65 8.20 -16.65
C ASN A 14 29.80 8.05 -17.91
N VAL A 15 28.57 8.54 -17.90
CA VAL A 15 27.66 8.45 -19.06
C VAL A 15 27.96 9.61 -20.00
N VAL A 16 28.34 9.27 -21.23
CA VAL A 16 28.59 10.24 -22.30
C VAL A 16 27.49 10.05 -23.36
N LEU A 17 26.87 11.14 -23.75
CA LEU A 17 25.85 11.16 -24.80
C LEU A 17 26.42 11.84 -26.05
N THR A 18 25.92 11.51 -27.22
CA THR A 18 26.31 12.17 -28.46
C THR A 18 25.35 13.30 -28.79
N CYS A 19 25.86 14.49 -29.03
CA CYS A 19 25.05 15.63 -29.40
C CYS A 19 24.37 15.40 -30.77
N PRO A 20 23.05 15.49 -30.87
CA PRO A 20 22.34 15.27 -32.13
C PRO A 20 22.57 16.39 -33.17
N LYS A 21 23.10 17.53 -32.75
CA LYS A 21 23.36 18.67 -33.66
C LYS A 21 24.76 18.66 -34.25
N CYS A 22 25.79 18.35 -33.49
CA CYS A 22 27.19 18.46 -33.91
C CYS A 22 27.96 17.13 -33.83
N GLY A 23 27.39 16.06 -33.27
CA GLY A 23 28.06 14.77 -33.10
C GLY A 23 29.12 14.72 -31.99
N GLY A 24 29.34 15.81 -31.27
CA GLY A 24 30.32 15.89 -30.18
C GLY A 24 29.80 15.22 -28.90
N ASP A 25 30.73 14.93 -27.99
CA ASP A 25 30.44 14.32 -26.70
C ASP A 25 29.76 15.32 -25.75
N MET A 26 28.69 14.85 -25.08
CA MET A 26 28.00 15.58 -24.05
C MET A 26 28.19 14.87 -22.71
N HIS A 27 28.70 15.58 -21.74
CA HIS A 27 28.91 15.15 -20.38
C HIS A 27 27.90 15.83 -19.46
N ARG A 28 27.52 15.16 -18.36
CA ARG A 28 26.65 15.75 -17.33
C ARG A 28 27.36 16.96 -16.70
N GLU A 29 26.62 18.04 -16.55
CA GLU A 29 27.08 19.15 -15.70
C GLU A 29 27.17 18.68 -14.24
N LYS A 30 28.24 19.11 -13.55
CA LYS A 30 28.52 18.66 -12.17
C LYS A 30 27.73 19.45 -11.14
N GLU A 31 27.42 20.67 -11.45
CA GLU A 31 26.70 21.60 -10.63
C GLU A 31 25.20 21.31 -10.68
N VAL A 32 24.55 21.54 -9.55
CA VAL A 32 23.08 21.54 -9.41
C VAL A 32 22.74 22.92 -8.85
N ILE A 33 21.76 23.59 -9.45
CA ILE A 33 21.37 24.95 -9.03
C ILE A 33 20.89 24.93 -7.57
N ASP A 34 19.90 24.10 -7.28
CA ASP A 34 19.38 23.84 -5.93
C ASP A 34 18.56 22.54 -5.95
N CYS A 35 18.96 21.54 -5.18
CA CYS A 35 18.25 20.27 -5.14
C CYS A 35 16.82 20.41 -4.60
N TRP A 36 16.55 21.38 -3.74
CA TRP A 36 15.22 21.64 -3.20
C TRP A 36 14.34 22.40 -4.21
N TYR A 37 14.93 23.25 -5.04
CA TYR A 37 14.20 23.83 -6.17
C TYR A 37 13.81 22.76 -7.17
N ASP A 38 14.73 21.88 -7.55
CA ASP A 38 14.46 20.78 -8.48
C ASP A 38 13.33 19.88 -7.97
N SER A 39 13.40 19.46 -6.70
CA SER A 39 12.36 18.61 -6.10
C SER A 39 11.03 19.33 -5.92
N GLY A 40 11.05 20.62 -5.59
CA GLY A 40 9.85 21.44 -5.40
C GLY A 40 9.16 21.84 -6.71
N SER A 41 9.90 21.82 -7.83
CA SER A 41 9.35 22.10 -9.17
C SER A 41 8.74 20.85 -9.83
N MET A 42 8.90 19.67 -9.23
CA MET A 42 8.42 18.39 -9.77
C MET A 42 6.96 18.42 -10.26
N PRO A 43 5.99 19.07 -9.60
CA PRO A 43 4.59 19.06 -10.04
C PRO A 43 4.38 19.49 -11.50
N PHE A 44 5.19 20.42 -12.00
CA PHE A 44 5.12 20.90 -13.37
C PHE A 44 6.30 20.45 -14.24
N ALA A 45 7.49 20.34 -13.66
CA ALA A 45 8.69 19.95 -14.40
C ALA A 45 8.61 18.53 -14.98
N GLN A 46 7.99 17.58 -14.26
CA GLN A 46 7.80 16.21 -14.76
C GLN A 46 6.97 16.13 -16.05
N TRP A 47 6.15 17.14 -16.32
CA TRP A 47 5.33 17.24 -17.53
C TRP A 47 5.98 18.08 -18.63
N HIS A 48 7.14 18.66 -18.35
CA HIS A 48 7.78 19.67 -19.20
C HIS A 48 6.86 20.87 -19.48
N TYR A 49 5.98 21.18 -18.53
CA TYR A 49 5.09 22.34 -18.59
C TYR A 49 5.90 23.65 -18.50
N PRO A 50 5.59 24.71 -19.25
CA PRO A 50 4.40 24.86 -20.12
C PRO A 50 4.61 24.43 -21.58
N PHE A 51 5.75 23.86 -21.93
CA PHE A 51 6.16 23.60 -23.31
C PHE A 51 5.50 22.34 -23.89
N GLU A 52 5.24 21.34 -23.03
CA GLU A 52 4.61 20.06 -23.38
C GLU A 52 3.58 19.66 -22.34
N ASN A 53 2.72 18.69 -22.67
CA ASN A 53 1.80 17.99 -21.76
C ASN A 53 0.90 18.92 -20.89
N LYS A 54 0.52 20.08 -21.40
CA LYS A 54 -0.28 21.07 -20.68
C LYS A 54 -1.58 20.51 -20.14
N GLU A 55 -2.34 19.78 -20.98
CA GLU A 55 -3.61 19.16 -20.56
C GLU A 55 -3.43 18.13 -19.44
N GLN A 56 -2.35 17.36 -19.46
CA GLN A 56 -2.04 16.39 -18.42
C GLN A 56 -1.71 17.08 -17.10
N PHE A 57 -0.94 18.16 -17.15
CA PHE A 57 -0.65 18.98 -15.98
C PHE A 57 -1.94 19.56 -15.39
N GLU A 58 -2.74 20.27 -16.19
CA GLU A 58 -3.98 20.90 -15.73
C GLU A 58 -4.98 19.91 -15.11
N ARG A 59 -5.02 18.67 -15.61
CA ARG A 59 -5.88 17.62 -15.06
C ARG A 59 -5.37 17.04 -13.74
N ARG A 60 -4.04 17.05 -13.50
CA ARG A 60 -3.40 16.37 -12.37
C ARG A 60 -2.86 17.32 -11.30
N PHE A 61 -2.91 18.59 -11.54
CA PHE A 61 -2.48 19.62 -10.60
C PHE A 61 -3.66 20.40 -10.04
N PRO A 62 -3.77 20.58 -8.72
CA PRO A 62 -2.94 19.99 -7.64
C PRO A 62 -3.06 18.48 -7.53
N ALA A 63 -2.03 17.81 -7.02
CA ALA A 63 -2.05 16.37 -6.75
C ALA A 63 -3.15 16.00 -5.75
N ASP A 64 -3.76 14.84 -5.88
CA ASP A 64 -4.80 14.39 -4.95
C ASP A 64 -4.23 14.18 -3.55
N PHE A 65 -3.04 13.60 -3.43
CA PHE A 65 -2.29 13.51 -2.18
C PHE A 65 -0.79 13.41 -2.40
N ILE A 66 -0.03 13.75 -1.36
CA ILE A 66 1.39 13.43 -1.21
C ILE A 66 1.62 12.74 0.12
N SER A 67 2.69 11.94 0.23
CA SER A 67 3.04 11.25 1.46
C SER A 67 4.54 11.14 1.60
N GLU A 68 5.06 11.61 2.72
CA GLU A 68 6.45 11.50 3.18
C GLU A 68 6.52 11.65 4.69
N ALA A 69 7.72 11.49 5.26
CA ALA A 69 7.93 11.61 6.69
C ALA A 69 7.88 13.06 7.20
N ILE A 70 7.70 13.22 8.50
CA ILE A 70 7.50 14.52 9.18
C ILE A 70 8.67 15.51 8.99
N ASP A 71 9.88 15.03 8.76
CA ASP A 71 11.05 15.89 8.49
C ASP A 71 10.89 16.71 7.21
N GLN A 72 10.05 16.29 6.27
CA GLN A 72 9.76 16.99 5.02
C GLN A 72 8.95 18.30 5.20
N THR A 73 8.47 18.59 6.38
CA THR A 73 7.95 19.92 6.74
C THR A 73 8.99 21.03 6.60
N ARG A 74 10.29 20.68 6.66
CA ARG A 74 11.43 21.58 6.40
C ARG A 74 12.24 21.15 5.19
N GLY A 75 11.61 20.46 4.25
CA GLY A 75 12.21 19.96 3.02
C GLY A 75 11.21 20.00 1.88
N TRP A 76 10.84 18.84 1.38
CA TRP A 76 10.03 18.70 0.18
C TRP A 76 8.64 19.34 0.28
N PHE A 77 7.91 19.17 1.38
CA PHE A 77 6.59 19.78 1.55
C PHE A 77 6.66 21.31 1.49
N TYR A 78 7.68 21.89 2.12
CA TYR A 78 7.89 23.33 2.11
C TYR A 78 8.22 23.84 0.70
N THR A 79 9.14 23.20 -0.01
CA THR A 79 9.57 23.65 -1.34
C THR A 79 8.49 23.46 -2.40
N LEU A 80 7.72 22.37 -2.33
CA LEU A 80 6.52 22.18 -3.15
C LEU A 80 5.55 23.36 -2.98
N LEU A 81 5.22 23.69 -1.72
CA LEU A 81 4.28 24.77 -1.41
C LEU A 81 4.80 26.13 -1.86
N ALA A 82 6.06 26.46 -1.53
CA ALA A 82 6.65 27.75 -1.84
C ALA A 82 6.72 27.99 -3.37
N ILE A 83 7.21 27.02 -4.13
CA ILE A 83 7.36 27.14 -5.58
C ILE A 83 6.01 27.18 -6.27
N SER A 84 5.07 26.30 -5.90
CA SER A 84 3.76 26.26 -6.52
C SER A 84 2.93 27.51 -6.22
N THR A 85 3.01 28.02 -5.00
CA THR A 85 2.34 29.31 -4.66
C THR A 85 2.95 30.45 -5.47
N CYS A 86 4.27 30.51 -5.59
CA CYS A 86 4.94 31.55 -6.38
C CYS A 86 4.56 31.49 -7.88
N MET A 87 4.46 30.28 -8.44
CA MET A 87 4.23 30.10 -9.88
C MET A 87 2.76 30.09 -10.28
N PHE A 88 1.88 29.58 -9.42
CA PHE A 88 0.48 29.29 -9.77
C PHE A 88 -0.55 29.88 -8.79
N ASP A 89 -0.10 30.58 -7.76
CA ASP A 89 -0.95 31.14 -6.68
C ASP A 89 -1.87 30.08 -6.03
N THR A 90 -1.39 28.83 -5.95
CA THR A 90 -2.13 27.72 -5.37
C THR A 90 -1.21 26.69 -4.72
N ASN A 91 -1.76 25.88 -3.82
CA ASN A 91 -1.04 24.75 -3.23
C ASN A 91 -0.90 23.58 -4.23
N PRO A 92 0.20 22.81 -4.15
CA PRO A 92 0.48 21.72 -5.11
C PRO A 92 -0.24 20.41 -4.82
N PHE A 93 -0.91 20.27 -3.69
CA PHE A 93 -1.60 19.06 -3.27
C PHE A 93 -2.85 19.36 -2.47
N LYS A 94 -3.84 18.47 -2.55
CA LYS A 94 -5.11 18.56 -1.79
C LYS A 94 -4.99 17.97 -0.40
N ASN A 95 -4.22 16.87 -0.27
CA ASN A 95 -4.01 16.14 0.98
C ASN A 95 -2.53 15.85 1.19
N CYS A 96 -2.09 15.87 2.45
CA CYS A 96 -0.73 15.50 2.83
C CYS A 96 -0.79 14.45 3.95
N ILE A 97 -0.33 13.23 3.66
CA ILE A 97 -0.23 12.14 4.63
C ILE A 97 1.19 12.15 5.18
N VAL A 98 1.34 12.70 6.38
CA VAL A 98 2.64 12.82 7.05
C VAL A 98 2.92 11.55 7.84
N MET A 99 4.01 10.86 7.52
CA MET A 99 4.38 9.61 8.19
C MET A 99 5.26 9.84 9.40
N GLY A 100 4.97 9.09 10.48
CA GLY A 100 5.81 9.03 11.67
C GLY A 100 7.10 8.23 11.44
N HIS A 101 8.03 8.36 12.38
CA HIS A 101 9.31 7.64 12.29
C HIS A 101 9.13 6.13 12.53
N VAL A 102 9.91 5.33 11.79
CA VAL A 102 10.09 3.91 12.09
C VAL A 102 11.16 3.77 13.17
N GLN A 103 10.82 3.08 14.24
CA GLN A 103 11.64 2.87 15.43
C GLN A 103 12.02 1.40 15.55
N ASP A 104 13.08 1.10 16.30
CA ASP A 104 13.43 -0.26 16.67
C ASP A 104 12.42 -0.88 17.66
N LYS A 105 12.65 -2.12 18.07
CA LYS A 105 11.79 -2.84 19.02
C LYS A 105 11.63 -2.13 20.39
N ASP A 106 12.62 -1.34 20.77
CA ASP A 106 12.67 -0.62 22.05
C ASP A 106 12.11 0.82 21.95
N GLY A 107 11.65 1.22 20.77
CA GLY A 107 11.11 2.55 20.49
C GLY A 107 12.18 3.62 20.28
N LYS A 108 13.42 3.22 19.97
CA LYS A 108 14.50 4.15 19.66
C LYS A 108 14.55 4.43 18.17
N LYS A 109 14.94 5.64 17.79
CA LYS A 109 15.18 6.00 16.39
C LYS A 109 16.26 5.09 15.79
N MET A 110 15.98 4.48 14.64
CA MET A 110 16.95 3.68 13.92
C MET A 110 18.09 4.56 13.38
N SER A 111 19.32 4.11 13.57
CA SER A 111 20.51 4.82 13.12
C SER A 111 21.62 3.81 12.78
N LYS A 112 22.32 4.06 11.66
CA LYS A 112 23.49 3.25 11.28
C LYS A 112 24.61 3.31 12.33
N HIS A 113 24.76 4.43 13.04
CA HIS A 113 25.75 4.59 14.11
C HIS A 113 25.47 3.73 15.34
N ILE A 114 24.18 3.52 15.66
CA ILE A 114 23.74 2.70 16.80
C ILE A 114 23.69 1.23 16.41
N GLY A 115 23.67 0.92 15.11
CA GLY A 115 23.60 -0.46 14.61
C GLY A 115 22.23 -1.12 14.80
N ASN A 116 21.18 -0.35 15.07
CA ASN A 116 19.81 -0.84 15.28
C ASN A 116 18.92 -0.73 14.03
N THR A 117 19.52 -0.54 12.87
CA THR A 117 18.81 -0.52 11.58
C THR A 117 18.44 -1.94 11.17
N VAL A 118 17.26 -2.07 10.57
CA VAL A 118 16.79 -3.32 9.96
C VAL A 118 17.01 -3.22 8.45
N ASP A 119 17.68 -4.21 7.87
CA ASP A 119 17.77 -4.31 6.42
C ASP A 119 16.41 -4.70 5.85
N PRO A 120 15.78 -3.86 4.99
CA PRO A 120 14.48 -4.15 4.41
C PRO A 120 14.44 -5.47 3.63
N TRP A 121 15.50 -5.81 2.91
CA TRP A 121 15.55 -7.02 2.10
C TRP A 121 15.53 -8.29 2.95
N SER A 122 16.17 -8.27 4.11
CA SER A 122 16.12 -9.41 5.03
C SER A 122 14.70 -9.72 5.49
N VAL A 123 13.92 -8.68 5.75
CA VAL A 123 12.51 -8.79 6.17
C VAL A 123 11.61 -9.18 5.00
N LEU A 124 11.79 -8.54 3.84
CA LEU A 124 11.01 -8.86 2.64
C LEU A 124 11.21 -10.30 2.17
N ASN A 125 12.44 -10.82 2.26
CA ASN A 125 12.76 -12.19 1.88
C ASN A 125 12.27 -13.24 2.88
N THR A 126 12.08 -12.85 4.16
CA THR A 126 11.68 -13.77 5.23
C THR A 126 10.17 -13.75 5.48
N GLN A 127 9.59 -12.57 5.70
CA GLN A 127 8.17 -12.39 6.00
C GLN A 127 7.30 -12.16 4.75
N GLY A 128 7.91 -11.67 3.67
CA GLY A 128 7.21 -11.30 2.45
C GLY A 128 6.74 -9.84 2.43
N ALA A 129 6.61 -9.30 1.23
CA ALA A 129 6.25 -7.89 1.01
C ALA A 129 4.83 -7.57 1.52
N ASP A 130 3.87 -8.47 1.32
CA ASP A 130 2.48 -8.25 1.75
C ASP A 130 2.35 -8.24 3.27
N ALA A 131 3.13 -9.06 3.98
CA ALA A 131 3.18 -9.05 5.44
C ALA A 131 3.69 -7.71 5.99
N VAL A 132 4.75 -7.16 5.37
CA VAL A 132 5.31 -5.86 5.73
C VAL A 132 4.32 -4.73 5.45
N ARG A 133 3.68 -4.74 4.28
CA ARG A 133 2.65 -3.75 3.91
C ARG A 133 1.46 -3.80 4.86
N TRP A 134 0.96 -5.00 5.15
CA TRP A 134 -0.13 -5.20 6.11
C TRP A 134 0.22 -4.70 7.50
N PHE A 135 1.45 -4.97 7.98
CA PHE A 135 1.93 -4.46 9.25
C PHE A 135 1.81 -2.93 9.31
N PHE A 136 2.32 -2.21 8.32
CA PHE A 136 2.28 -0.75 8.32
C PHE A 136 0.86 -0.18 8.20
N TYR A 137 -0.04 -0.86 7.50
CA TYR A 137 -1.43 -0.40 7.35
C TYR A 137 -2.27 -0.66 8.60
N ASN A 138 -2.00 -1.72 9.35
CA ASN A 138 -2.84 -2.16 10.46
C ASN A 138 -2.31 -1.76 11.84
N ASN A 139 -1.00 -1.49 11.98
CA ASN A 139 -0.36 -1.36 13.29
C ASN A 139 -0.70 -0.05 14.00
N ALA A 140 -0.56 1.08 13.32
CA ALA A 140 -0.78 2.41 13.89
C ALA A 140 -1.23 3.42 12.82
N ALA A 141 -1.75 4.57 13.25
CA ALA A 141 -2.01 5.68 12.35
C ALA A 141 -0.72 6.12 11.65
N PRO A 142 -0.76 6.54 10.37
CA PRO A 142 0.44 6.83 9.59
C PRO A 142 1.39 7.84 10.26
N TRP A 143 0.85 8.83 10.95
CA TRP A 143 1.63 9.87 11.64
C TRP A 143 2.22 9.45 12.99
N MET A 144 1.87 8.28 13.49
CA MET A 144 2.41 7.75 14.74
C MET A 144 3.72 6.98 14.51
N PRO A 145 4.67 7.04 15.46
CA PRO A 145 5.86 6.21 15.38
C PRO A 145 5.53 4.72 15.37
N ASN A 146 6.16 3.97 14.48
CA ASN A 146 6.00 2.53 14.35
C ASN A 146 7.23 1.77 14.85
N ARG A 147 7.03 0.85 15.80
CA ARG A 147 8.08 -0.08 16.25
C ARG A 147 8.15 -1.25 15.28
N PHE A 148 9.25 -1.32 14.53
CA PHE A 148 9.42 -2.27 13.45
C PHE A 148 10.40 -3.39 13.84
N HIS A 149 9.91 -4.60 13.90
CA HIS A 149 10.72 -5.80 14.12
C HIS A 149 9.99 -7.05 13.58
N ALA A 150 10.75 -8.06 13.17
CA ALA A 150 10.23 -9.28 12.53
C ALA A 150 9.07 -9.93 13.29
N LYS A 151 9.20 -10.10 14.61
CA LYS A 151 8.16 -10.73 15.44
C LYS A 151 6.81 -9.99 15.39
N ALA A 152 6.80 -8.65 15.34
CA ALA A 152 5.56 -7.89 15.23
C ALA A 152 4.89 -8.08 13.87
N ILE A 153 5.68 -8.20 12.80
CA ILE A 153 5.19 -8.50 11.46
C ILE A 153 4.57 -9.89 11.43
N ASP A 154 5.27 -10.91 11.97
CA ASP A 154 4.77 -12.29 12.03
C ASP A 154 3.45 -12.40 12.80
N GLU A 155 3.32 -11.72 13.94
CA GLU A 155 2.10 -11.72 14.75
C GLU A 155 0.92 -11.07 14.01
N THR A 156 1.16 -9.94 13.37
CA THR A 156 0.13 -9.21 12.60
C THR A 156 -0.32 -10.00 11.38
N THR A 157 0.63 -10.59 10.66
CA THR A 157 0.38 -11.43 9.49
C THR A 157 -0.42 -12.67 9.86
N ARG A 158 -0.04 -13.36 10.92
CA ARG A 158 -0.74 -14.58 11.37
C ARG A 158 -2.20 -14.32 11.73
N LYS A 159 -2.49 -13.20 12.38
CA LYS A 159 -3.86 -12.86 12.81
C LYS A 159 -4.81 -12.61 11.66
N TYR A 160 -4.34 -12.03 10.56
CA TYR A 160 -5.18 -11.69 9.41
C TYR A 160 -4.95 -12.65 8.24
N MET A 161 -3.79 -12.61 7.63
CA MET A 161 -3.50 -13.40 6.42
C MET A 161 -3.54 -14.90 6.70
N GLY A 162 -2.98 -15.34 7.84
CA GLY A 162 -3.02 -16.73 8.24
C GLY A 162 -4.44 -17.23 8.49
N THR A 163 -5.28 -16.43 9.14
CA THR A 163 -6.69 -16.77 9.38
C THR A 163 -7.47 -16.84 8.07
N LEU A 164 -7.31 -15.86 7.18
CA LEU A 164 -7.93 -15.83 5.86
C LEU A 164 -7.50 -17.04 5.02
N TRP A 165 -6.19 -17.29 4.96
CA TRP A 165 -5.63 -18.42 4.22
C TRP A 165 -6.16 -19.77 4.72
N ASN A 166 -6.20 -19.98 6.03
CA ASN A 166 -6.72 -21.22 6.61
C ASN A 166 -8.24 -21.39 6.34
N THR A 167 -8.98 -20.30 6.33
CA THR A 167 -10.40 -20.32 5.97
C THR A 167 -10.59 -20.70 4.51
N TYR A 168 -9.81 -20.10 3.62
CA TYR A 168 -9.80 -20.44 2.20
C TYR A 168 -9.35 -21.89 1.94
N ALA A 169 -8.28 -22.34 2.58
CA ALA A 169 -7.80 -23.72 2.46
C ALA A 169 -8.83 -24.75 2.93
N PHE A 170 -9.55 -24.43 4.00
CA PHE A 170 -10.68 -25.27 4.48
C PHE A 170 -11.77 -25.37 3.41
N PHE A 171 -12.21 -24.25 2.83
CA PHE A 171 -13.19 -24.25 1.76
C PHE A 171 -12.71 -25.06 0.54
N VAL A 172 -11.51 -24.80 0.06
CA VAL A 172 -10.95 -25.47 -1.13
C VAL A 172 -10.82 -26.98 -0.92
N LEU A 173 -10.43 -27.41 0.29
CA LEU A 173 -10.34 -28.82 0.61
C LEU A 173 -11.68 -29.55 0.36
N TYR A 174 -12.77 -29.03 0.89
CA TYR A 174 -14.09 -29.66 0.75
C TYR A 174 -14.70 -29.43 -0.64
N ALA A 175 -14.47 -28.28 -1.25
CA ALA A 175 -14.87 -28.03 -2.62
C ALA A 175 -14.23 -29.04 -3.60
N ASN A 176 -12.96 -29.37 -3.40
CA ASN A 176 -12.27 -30.38 -4.23
C ASN A 176 -12.77 -31.82 -3.96
N ILE A 177 -13.09 -32.14 -2.69
CA ILE A 177 -13.63 -33.47 -2.35
C ILE A 177 -15.00 -33.70 -3.02
N ASP A 178 -15.79 -32.63 -3.09
CA ASP A 178 -17.15 -32.69 -3.66
C ASP A 178 -17.21 -32.37 -5.15
N ASP A 179 -16.07 -32.11 -5.80
CA ASP A 179 -15.99 -31.64 -7.20
C ASP A 179 -16.92 -30.43 -7.46
N PHE A 180 -16.92 -29.49 -6.48
CA PHE A 180 -17.78 -28.33 -6.50
C PHE A 180 -17.31 -27.27 -7.50
N ASP A 181 -18.19 -26.90 -8.42
CA ASP A 181 -17.97 -25.83 -9.39
C ASP A 181 -19.00 -24.72 -9.18
N ALA A 182 -18.55 -23.62 -8.55
CA ALA A 182 -19.39 -22.47 -8.23
C ALA A 182 -20.08 -21.85 -9.46
N THR A 183 -19.54 -22.05 -10.67
CA THR A 183 -20.12 -21.48 -11.89
C THR A 183 -21.43 -22.17 -12.34
N LYS A 184 -21.68 -23.37 -11.80
CA LYS A 184 -22.92 -24.15 -12.07
C LYS A 184 -24.10 -23.76 -11.22
N TYR A 185 -23.90 -22.89 -10.21
CA TYR A 185 -24.92 -22.52 -9.24
C TYR A 185 -25.13 -21.01 -9.23
N THR A 186 -26.36 -20.61 -8.94
CA THR A 186 -26.72 -19.19 -8.73
C THR A 186 -27.13 -18.99 -7.29
N LEU A 187 -26.59 -17.95 -6.66
CA LEU A 187 -26.95 -17.59 -5.30
C LEU A 187 -28.42 -17.16 -5.23
N GLU A 188 -29.24 -17.91 -4.51
CA GLU A 188 -30.66 -17.60 -4.26
C GLU A 188 -30.83 -17.11 -2.82
N TYR A 189 -30.89 -15.80 -2.62
CA TYR A 189 -30.87 -15.17 -1.30
C TYR A 189 -31.95 -15.69 -0.37
N ASP A 190 -33.16 -16.00 -0.89
CA ASP A 190 -34.30 -16.46 -0.08
C ASP A 190 -34.07 -17.86 0.49
N LYS A 191 -33.25 -18.67 -0.16
CA LYS A 191 -32.93 -20.04 0.27
C LYS A 191 -31.76 -20.08 1.28
N LEU A 192 -31.08 -18.98 1.51
CA LEU A 192 -29.95 -18.90 2.43
C LEU A 192 -30.41 -19.04 3.87
N SER A 193 -29.59 -19.73 4.67
CA SER A 193 -29.77 -19.80 6.12
C SER A 193 -29.56 -18.43 6.79
N VAL A 194 -29.99 -18.31 8.03
CA VAL A 194 -29.77 -17.09 8.82
C VAL A 194 -28.26 -16.76 8.94
N MET A 195 -27.43 -17.79 9.05
CA MET A 195 -25.97 -17.60 9.15
C MET A 195 -25.36 -17.11 7.83
N ASP A 196 -25.84 -17.60 6.69
CA ASP A 196 -25.38 -17.15 5.37
C ASP A 196 -25.75 -15.68 5.15
N LYS A 197 -27.00 -15.32 5.44
CA LYS A 197 -27.50 -13.94 5.38
C LYS A 197 -26.72 -13.01 6.31
N TRP A 198 -26.41 -13.49 7.52
CA TRP A 198 -25.60 -12.75 8.47
C TRP A 198 -24.19 -12.49 7.92
N LEU A 199 -23.51 -13.49 7.35
CA LEU A 199 -22.17 -13.32 6.77
C LEU A 199 -22.19 -12.33 5.60
N LEU A 200 -23.16 -12.43 4.69
CA LEU A 200 -23.33 -11.49 3.57
C LEU A 200 -23.59 -10.07 4.06
N SER A 201 -24.39 -9.90 5.12
CA SER A 201 -24.62 -8.60 5.75
C SER A 201 -23.33 -8.02 6.35
N LYS A 202 -22.51 -8.85 7.01
CA LYS A 202 -21.20 -8.46 7.55
C LYS A 202 -20.23 -8.08 6.44
N LEU A 203 -20.21 -8.84 5.34
CA LEU A 203 -19.39 -8.54 4.16
C LEU A 203 -19.74 -7.18 3.57
N ASN A 204 -21.01 -6.93 3.33
CA ASN A 204 -21.46 -5.64 2.77
C ASN A 204 -21.18 -4.47 3.71
N SER A 205 -21.30 -4.68 5.01
CA SER A 205 -20.93 -3.67 6.02
C SER A 205 -19.42 -3.39 6.01
N ALA A 206 -18.60 -4.43 5.89
CA ALA A 206 -17.15 -4.29 5.78
C ALA A 206 -16.76 -3.56 4.50
N ILE A 207 -17.35 -3.92 3.34
CA ILE A 207 -17.11 -3.23 2.06
C ILE A 207 -17.41 -1.74 2.19
N LYS A 208 -18.58 -1.38 2.74
CA LYS A 208 -18.99 0.02 2.92
C LYS A 208 -18.04 0.78 3.85
N ALA A 209 -17.62 0.16 4.96
CA ALA A 209 -16.69 0.78 5.90
C ALA A 209 -15.31 0.99 5.28
N VAL A 210 -14.77 -0.04 4.62
CA VAL A 210 -13.45 0.01 3.97
C VAL A 210 -13.43 1.05 2.85
N ASP A 211 -14.44 1.08 1.99
CA ASP A 211 -14.55 2.06 0.91
C ASP A 211 -14.58 3.51 1.46
N TYR A 212 -15.41 3.74 2.47
CA TYR A 212 -15.47 5.05 3.13
C TYR A 212 -14.15 5.43 3.79
N ASP A 213 -13.53 4.53 4.56
CA ASP A 213 -12.31 4.81 5.29
C ASP A 213 -11.12 5.05 4.35
N LEU A 214 -10.98 4.24 3.29
CA LEU A 214 -9.92 4.44 2.30
C LEU A 214 -10.13 5.74 1.49
N SER A 215 -11.36 6.08 1.14
CA SER A 215 -11.69 7.35 0.48
C SER A 215 -11.35 8.57 1.33
N ASN A 216 -11.22 8.39 2.66
CA ASN A 216 -10.86 9.44 3.61
C ASN A 216 -9.46 9.25 4.22
N TYR A 217 -8.60 8.45 3.60
CA TYR A 217 -7.24 8.14 4.06
C TYR A 217 -7.13 7.56 5.47
N LYS A 218 -8.19 6.92 5.98
CA LYS A 218 -8.25 6.23 7.27
C LYS A 218 -7.80 4.78 7.14
N ILE A 219 -6.55 4.58 6.74
CA ILE A 219 -6.02 3.27 6.36
C ILE A 219 -6.07 2.24 7.51
N PRO A 220 -5.70 2.57 8.76
CA PRO A 220 -5.79 1.60 9.86
C PRO A 220 -7.21 1.18 10.21
N GLU A 221 -8.18 2.08 10.06
CA GLU A 221 -9.60 1.78 10.30
C GLU A 221 -10.11 0.78 9.26
N ALA A 222 -9.80 1.01 7.99
CA ALA A 222 -10.11 0.07 6.89
C ALA A 222 -9.47 -1.31 7.13
N ALA A 223 -8.19 -1.35 7.51
CA ALA A 223 -7.48 -2.59 7.83
C ALA A 223 -8.12 -3.35 9.00
N LYS A 224 -8.54 -2.65 10.06
CA LYS A 224 -9.26 -3.23 11.20
C LYS A 224 -10.63 -3.76 10.81
N ALA A 225 -11.36 -3.08 9.94
CA ALA A 225 -12.65 -3.54 9.43
C ALA A 225 -12.50 -4.86 8.66
N LEU A 226 -11.48 -4.97 7.80
CA LEU A 226 -11.14 -6.22 7.09
C LEU A 226 -10.78 -7.35 8.06
N GLN A 227 -9.92 -7.06 9.05
CA GLN A 227 -9.53 -8.05 10.05
C GLN A 227 -10.73 -8.55 10.86
N SER A 228 -11.60 -7.64 11.31
CA SER A 228 -12.83 -8.01 12.04
C SER A 228 -13.76 -8.89 11.21
N PHE A 229 -13.92 -8.58 9.91
CA PHE A 229 -14.70 -9.43 9.02
C PHE A 229 -14.11 -10.84 8.86
N VAL A 230 -12.78 -10.95 8.70
CA VAL A 230 -12.11 -12.26 8.59
C VAL A 230 -12.25 -13.07 9.89
N ASP A 231 -12.17 -12.42 11.04
CA ASP A 231 -12.40 -13.06 12.34
C ASP A 231 -13.84 -13.56 12.47
N ASP A 232 -14.83 -12.77 12.10
CA ASP A 232 -16.25 -13.17 12.10
C ASP A 232 -16.49 -14.33 11.14
N MET A 233 -15.95 -14.27 9.93
CA MET A 233 -16.05 -15.33 8.93
C MET A 233 -15.44 -16.63 9.42
N SER A 234 -14.22 -16.61 9.95
CA SER A 234 -13.50 -17.81 10.40
C SER A 234 -14.08 -18.38 11.69
N ASN A 235 -14.19 -17.55 12.74
CA ASN A 235 -14.49 -18.01 14.09
C ASN A 235 -15.99 -18.23 14.35
N TRP A 236 -16.86 -17.56 13.59
CA TRP A 236 -18.30 -17.74 13.73
C TRP A 236 -18.89 -18.52 12.56
N TYR A 237 -18.81 -18.00 11.35
CA TYR A 237 -19.48 -18.64 10.21
C TYR A 237 -18.91 -20.01 9.90
N VAL A 238 -17.63 -20.10 9.55
CA VAL A 238 -17.01 -21.38 9.18
C VAL A 238 -17.04 -22.37 10.34
N ARG A 239 -16.72 -21.92 11.56
CA ARG A 239 -16.72 -22.80 12.72
C ARG A 239 -18.09 -23.41 13.03
N ARG A 240 -19.17 -22.64 12.86
CA ARG A 240 -20.54 -23.12 13.11
C ARG A 240 -21.12 -23.89 11.93
N SER A 241 -20.62 -23.64 10.72
CA SER A 241 -21.09 -24.29 9.49
C SER A 241 -20.23 -25.48 9.07
N ARG A 242 -19.27 -25.92 9.90
CA ARG A 242 -18.33 -27.00 9.53
C ARG A 242 -19.04 -28.27 9.08
N GLU A 243 -20.12 -28.66 9.77
CA GLU A 243 -20.88 -29.87 9.45
C GLU A 243 -21.46 -29.83 8.05
N ARG A 244 -21.86 -28.66 7.56
CA ARG A 244 -22.36 -28.47 6.19
C ARG A 244 -21.25 -28.78 5.16
N PHE A 245 -20.02 -28.33 5.41
CA PHE A 245 -18.90 -28.55 4.48
C PHE A 245 -18.47 -30.00 4.36
N TRP A 246 -18.48 -30.77 5.46
CA TRP A 246 -18.07 -32.17 5.42
C TRP A 246 -19.23 -33.18 5.32
N ALA A 247 -20.48 -32.72 5.25
CA ALA A 247 -21.65 -33.57 5.00
C ALA A 247 -21.51 -34.29 3.64
N LYS A 248 -22.02 -35.47 3.53
CA LYS A 248 -22.01 -36.23 2.27
C LYS A 248 -23.07 -35.71 1.31
N GLY A 249 -22.69 -35.61 0.04
CA GLY A 249 -23.59 -35.16 -1.04
C GLY A 249 -23.65 -33.65 -1.18
N MET A 250 -24.33 -33.20 -2.22
CA MET A 250 -24.48 -31.79 -2.60
C MET A 250 -25.95 -31.40 -2.44
N GLU A 251 -26.42 -31.36 -1.20
CA GLU A 251 -27.75 -30.87 -0.91
C GLU A 251 -27.80 -29.33 -0.93
N GLN A 252 -28.99 -28.76 -1.07
CA GLN A 252 -29.23 -27.31 -1.17
C GLN A 252 -28.58 -26.50 -0.04
N ASP A 253 -28.51 -27.02 1.16
CA ASP A 253 -27.90 -26.35 2.32
C ASP A 253 -26.35 -26.29 2.22
N LYS A 254 -25.73 -27.20 1.44
CA LYS A 254 -24.30 -27.24 1.23
C LYS A 254 -23.84 -26.37 0.04
N ILE A 255 -24.67 -26.25 -0.98
CA ILE A 255 -24.46 -25.44 -2.18
C ILE A 255 -24.55 -23.95 -1.86
#